data_7d60613f2a31eaa834d65532dc5c0133
#
_entry.id   7d60613f2a31eaa834d65532dc5c0133
#
_cell.length_a   1.000
_cell.length_b   1.000
_cell.length_c   1.000
_cell.angle_alpha   90.00
_cell.angle_beta   90.00
_cell.angle_gamma   90.00
#
_symmetry.space_group_name_H-M   'P 1'
#
loop_
_entity.id
_entity.type
_entity.pdbx_description
1 polymer ?
#
loop_
_entity_poly.entity_id
_entity_poly.type
_entity_poly.pdbx_seq_one_letter_code
_entity_poly.pdbx_strand_id
1 'polypeptide(L)'
;MVRLYEAIGEEVTFGEEIQINDYQVLLPVIVDGEEMSTDDVNFIIEPHVVRGEALYQPHIHIIPRLQHQGLGYKIYKAFIHEFGNIYSSHWCRTNDKEIPAIYAKLAREKDITVEKTNKYYFAYLTGQR
;
A
#
# COMPACT_ATOMS: atom_id res chain seq x y z
N MET A 1 8.12 1.97 -22.74
CA MET A 1 7.23 1.11 -22.17
C MET A 1 7.87 0.00 -21.43
N VAL A 2 8.66 -0.77 -22.09
CA VAL A 2 9.37 -1.81 -21.42
C VAL A 2 10.16 -1.27 -20.27
N ARG A 3 10.69 -0.09 -20.44
CA ARG A 3 11.47 0.52 -19.46
C ARG A 3 10.69 0.84 -18.20
N LEU A 4 9.47 1.35 -18.36
CA LEU A 4 8.64 1.66 -17.24
C LEU A 4 8.31 0.38 -16.48
N TYR A 5 8.13 -0.69 -17.20
CA TYR A 5 7.81 -1.95 -16.62
C TYR A 5 8.96 -2.45 -15.75
N GLU A 6 10.18 -2.26 -16.16
CA GLU A 6 11.31 -2.66 -15.38
C GLU A 6 11.48 -1.75 -14.18
N ALA A 7 11.23 -0.47 -14.36
CA ALA A 7 11.39 0.49 -13.30
C ALA A 7 10.44 0.25 -12.14
N ILE A 8 9.23 -0.24 -12.43
CA ILE A 8 8.26 -0.49 -11.39
C ILE A 8 8.81 -1.39 -10.30
N GLY A 9 9.76 -2.20 -10.58
CA GLY A 9 10.30 -3.08 -9.58
C GLY A 9 11.37 -2.47 -8.71
N GLU A 10 11.82 -1.28 -9.02
CA GLU A 10 12.97 -0.70 -8.35
C GLU A 10 12.69 0.07 -7.07
N GLU A 11 12.29 1.28 -7.16
CA GLU A 11 12.16 2.11 -5.98
C GLU A 11 10.85 2.89 -5.96
N VAL A 12 10.14 2.79 -4.85
CA VAL A 12 8.92 3.57 -4.65
C VAL A 12 9.14 4.51 -3.48
N THR A 13 8.86 5.78 -3.70
CA THR A 13 8.89 6.78 -2.64
C THR A 13 7.60 7.59 -2.74
N PHE A 14 7.41 8.54 -1.83
CA PHE A 14 6.17 9.31 -1.80
C PHE A 14 6.46 10.81 -1.80
N GLY A 15 5.57 11.55 -2.44
CA GLY A 15 5.66 12.99 -2.45
C GLY A 15 4.96 13.57 -1.22
N GLU A 16 4.81 14.90 -1.23
CA GLU A 16 4.22 15.59 -0.10
C GLU A 16 2.74 15.26 -0.01
N GLU A 17 2.27 14.89 1.16
CA GLU A 17 0.89 14.48 1.33
C GLU A 17 -0.09 15.60 1.09
N ILE A 18 -1.25 15.26 0.55
CA ILE A 18 -2.31 16.19 0.23
C ILE A 18 -3.54 15.81 1.03
N GLN A 19 -3.99 16.69 1.90
CA GLN A 19 -5.17 16.43 2.71
C GLN A 19 -6.41 16.51 1.84
N ILE A 20 -7.20 15.43 1.80
CA ILE A 20 -8.40 15.37 0.99
C ILE A 20 -9.62 15.80 1.80
N ASN A 21 -9.72 15.30 3.02
CA ASN A 21 -10.82 15.66 3.91
C ASN A 21 -10.32 15.45 5.34
N ASP A 22 -11.22 15.44 6.32
CA ASP A 22 -10.81 15.38 7.73
C ASP A 22 -10.05 14.12 8.10
N TYR A 23 -10.20 13.05 7.37
CA TYR A 23 -9.53 11.80 7.74
C TYR A 23 -8.81 11.09 6.61
N GLN A 24 -8.69 11.67 5.45
CA GLN A 24 -8.02 11.00 4.34
C GLN A 24 -6.93 11.88 3.75
N VAL A 25 -5.83 11.25 3.42
CA VAL A 25 -4.68 11.92 2.84
C VAL A 25 -4.28 11.21 1.57
N LEU A 26 -4.05 11.96 0.50
CA LEU A 26 -3.53 11.41 -0.74
C LEU A 26 -2.01 11.48 -0.69
N LEU A 27 -1.36 10.36 -0.97
CA LEU A 27 0.10 10.33 -1.07
C LEU A 27 0.48 10.15 -2.54
N PRO A 28 1.13 11.15 -3.14
CA PRO A 28 1.65 10.97 -4.48
C PRO A 28 2.68 9.85 -4.50
N VAL A 29 2.60 8.97 -5.49
CA VAL A 29 3.50 7.83 -5.60
C VAL A 29 4.58 8.15 -6.63
N ILE A 30 5.82 8.00 -6.24
CA ILE A 30 6.97 8.27 -7.09
C ILE A 30 7.69 6.96 -7.35
N VAL A 31 7.86 6.61 -8.61
CA VAL A 31 8.53 5.37 -8.99
C VAL A 31 9.82 5.75 -9.70
N ASP A 32 10.95 5.37 -9.12
CA ASP A 32 12.28 5.68 -9.65
C ASP A 32 12.45 7.16 -9.96
N GLY A 33 11.95 8.00 -9.04
CA GLY A 33 12.11 9.44 -9.16
C GLY A 33 11.06 10.14 -10.00
N GLU A 34 10.12 9.39 -10.56
CA GLU A 34 9.11 9.97 -11.42
C GLU A 34 7.74 9.88 -10.77
N GLU A 35 7.09 11.00 -10.58
CA GLU A 35 5.78 11.01 -9.92
C GLU A 35 4.71 10.46 -10.85
N MET A 36 3.94 9.49 -10.36
CA MET A 36 2.86 8.89 -11.12
C MET A 36 1.64 9.80 -11.09
N SER A 37 0.93 9.89 -12.21
CA SER A 37 -0.32 10.64 -12.25
C SER A 37 -1.34 9.97 -11.33
N THR A 38 -2.14 10.76 -10.65
CA THR A 38 -3.19 10.19 -9.80
C THR A 38 -4.28 9.51 -10.61
N ASP A 39 -4.33 9.77 -11.91
CA ASP A 39 -5.25 9.04 -12.78
C ASP A 39 -4.74 7.61 -12.99
N ASP A 40 -3.45 7.41 -12.91
CA ASP A 40 -2.82 6.10 -13.11
C ASP A 40 -2.69 5.34 -11.80
N VAL A 41 -2.27 6.01 -10.73
CA VAL A 41 -2.10 5.40 -9.42
C VAL A 41 -2.61 6.38 -8.38
N ASN A 42 -3.68 5.98 -7.70
CA ASN A 42 -4.28 6.82 -6.66
C ASN A 42 -4.12 6.09 -5.32
N PHE A 43 -3.36 6.67 -4.41
CA PHE A 43 -3.06 6.02 -3.14
C PHE A 43 -3.49 6.94 -2.00
N ILE A 44 -4.50 6.49 -1.26
CA ILE A 44 -5.10 7.26 -0.18
C ILE A 44 -4.92 6.52 1.13
N ILE A 45 -4.60 7.25 2.19
CA ILE A 45 -4.34 6.70 3.51
C ILE A 45 -5.33 7.25 4.51
N GLU A 46 -5.85 6.39 5.37
CA GLU A 46 -6.72 6.80 6.47
C GLU A 46 -6.09 6.33 7.79
N PRO A 47 -5.76 7.23 8.71
CA PRO A 47 -5.28 6.80 10.03
C PRO A 47 -6.44 6.32 10.87
N HIS A 48 -6.22 5.23 11.59
CA HIS A 48 -7.27 4.61 12.42
C HIS A 48 -6.65 4.10 13.71
N VAL A 49 -7.51 3.80 14.68
CA VAL A 49 -7.08 3.09 15.88
C VAL A 49 -7.82 1.76 15.86
N VAL A 50 -7.09 0.67 15.78
CA VAL A 50 -7.67 -0.67 15.71
C VAL A 50 -7.03 -1.50 16.82
N ARG A 51 -7.85 -2.08 17.67
CA ARG A 51 -7.37 -2.89 18.81
C ARG A 51 -6.40 -2.10 19.68
N GLY A 52 -6.64 -0.79 19.80
CA GLY A 52 -5.77 0.06 20.63
C GLY A 52 -4.48 0.50 19.97
N GLU A 53 -4.27 0.13 18.72
CA GLU A 53 -3.05 0.48 18.00
C GLU A 53 -3.34 1.50 16.91
N ALA A 54 -2.42 2.43 16.72
CA ALA A 54 -2.53 3.39 15.62
C ALA A 54 -2.05 2.70 14.33
N LEU A 55 -2.94 2.59 13.39
CA LEU A 55 -2.67 1.92 12.13
C LEU A 55 -3.18 2.77 10.98
N TYR A 56 -2.70 2.47 9.77
CA TYR A 56 -3.16 3.17 8.58
C TYR A 56 -3.91 2.18 7.70
N GLN A 57 -5.04 2.63 7.17
CA GLN A 57 -5.77 1.83 6.20
C GLN A 57 -5.51 2.41 4.82
N PRO A 58 -4.80 1.70 3.96
CA PRO A 58 -4.53 2.21 2.61
C PRO A 58 -5.65 1.85 1.64
N HIS A 59 -5.90 2.76 0.72
CA HIS A 59 -6.84 2.52 -0.37
C HIS A 59 -6.06 2.83 -1.64
N ILE A 60 -5.94 1.86 -2.52
CA ILE A 60 -5.17 2.05 -3.73
C ILE A 60 -6.00 1.74 -4.96
N HIS A 61 -5.84 2.54 -5.99
CA HIS A 61 -6.43 2.27 -7.28
C HIS A 61 -5.33 2.39 -8.33
N ILE A 62 -5.16 1.35 -9.11
CA ILE A 62 -4.16 1.32 -10.16
C ILE A 62 -4.88 0.99 -11.47
N ILE A 63 -4.64 1.77 -12.51
CA ILE A 63 -5.32 1.52 -13.78
C ILE A 63 -4.89 0.17 -14.35
N PRO A 64 -5.75 -0.45 -15.15
CA PRO A 64 -5.50 -1.83 -15.62
C PRO A 64 -4.15 -2.06 -16.28
N ARG A 65 -3.66 -1.13 -17.08
CA ARG A 65 -2.40 -1.37 -17.77
C ARG A 65 -1.19 -1.46 -16.83
N LEU A 66 -1.35 -1.01 -15.59
CA LEU A 66 -0.27 -1.08 -14.61
C LEU A 66 -0.50 -2.17 -13.57
N GLN A 67 -1.61 -2.87 -13.65
CA GLN A 67 -1.92 -3.92 -12.69
C GLN A 67 -1.11 -5.19 -12.98
N HIS A 68 -1.07 -6.06 -11.98
CA HIS A 68 -0.42 -7.38 -12.10
C HIS A 68 1.10 -7.30 -12.32
N GLN A 69 1.71 -6.19 -11.93
CA GLN A 69 3.15 -6.02 -12.06
C GLN A 69 3.82 -5.87 -10.70
N GLY A 70 3.06 -6.11 -9.63
CA GLY A 70 3.62 -5.99 -8.29
C GLY A 70 3.67 -4.57 -7.76
N LEU A 71 3.07 -3.61 -8.45
CA LEU A 71 3.15 -2.22 -8.05
C LEU A 71 2.45 -1.99 -6.71
N GLY A 72 1.26 -2.56 -6.51
CA GLY A 72 0.54 -2.40 -5.26
C GLY A 72 1.35 -2.91 -4.08
N TYR A 73 1.97 -4.06 -4.24
CA TYR A 73 2.83 -4.62 -3.22
C TYR A 73 4.02 -3.71 -2.92
N LYS A 74 4.64 -3.15 -3.96
CA LYS A 74 5.79 -2.27 -3.78
C LYS A 74 5.39 -0.98 -3.05
N ILE A 75 4.21 -0.46 -3.36
CA ILE A 75 3.71 0.74 -2.71
C ILE A 75 3.42 0.47 -1.23
N TYR A 76 2.75 -0.63 -0.93
CA TYR A 76 2.44 -0.98 0.46
C TYR A 76 3.73 -1.23 1.26
N LYS A 77 4.69 -1.91 0.66
CA LYS A 77 5.95 -2.18 1.32
C LYS A 77 6.70 -0.88 1.64
N ALA A 78 6.76 0.03 0.66
CA ALA A 78 7.42 1.31 0.86
C ALA A 78 6.73 2.12 1.95
N PHE A 79 5.39 2.07 1.98
CA PHE A 79 4.62 2.81 2.98
C PHE A 79 4.91 2.28 4.39
N ILE A 80 4.93 0.96 4.55
CA ILE A 80 5.19 0.37 5.87
C ILE A 80 6.57 0.79 6.37
N HIS A 81 7.56 0.82 5.49
CA HIS A 81 8.91 1.18 5.90
C HIS A 81 9.05 2.66 6.24
N GLU A 82 8.32 3.50 5.55
CA GLU A 82 8.45 4.93 5.75
C GLU A 82 7.51 5.52 6.80
N PHE A 83 6.29 5.06 6.85
CA PHE A 83 5.27 5.65 7.70
C PHE A 83 4.81 4.78 8.85
N GLY A 84 4.49 3.54 8.60
CA GLY A 84 4.04 2.70 9.70
C GLY A 84 3.17 1.54 9.27
N ASN A 85 2.60 0.90 10.28
CA ASN A 85 1.86 -0.34 10.10
C ASN A 85 0.51 -0.10 9.42
N ILE A 86 0.08 -1.08 8.65
CA ILE A 86 -1.17 -0.98 7.89
C ILE A 86 -2.11 -2.11 8.22
N TYR A 87 -3.38 -1.92 7.89
CA TYR A 87 -4.35 -3.01 7.95
C TYR A 87 -5.34 -2.85 6.80
N SER A 88 -5.97 -3.93 6.41
CA SER A 88 -7.00 -3.92 5.38
C SER A 88 -8.11 -4.87 5.76
N SER A 89 -9.34 -4.53 5.40
CA SER A 89 -10.48 -5.37 5.70
C SER A 89 -10.67 -6.43 4.61
N HIS A 90 -11.09 -7.63 5.03
CA HIS A 90 -11.44 -8.66 4.06
C HIS A 90 -12.75 -8.30 3.35
N TRP A 91 -13.47 -7.32 3.89
CA TRP A 91 -14.77 -6.97 3.37
C TRP A 91 -14.72 -5.91 2.28
N CYS A 92 -13.61 -5.76 1.68
CA CYS A 92 -13.53 -4.86 0.58
C CYS A 92 -14.45 -5.36 -0.45
N ARG A 93 -15.36 -4.49 -0.82
CA ARG A 93 -16.39 -4.82 -1.69
C ARG A 93 -15.98 -5.22 -3.02
N THR A 94 -14.96 -4.85 -3.47
CA THR A 94 -14.55 -5.16 -4.76
C THR A 94 -13.90 -6.44 -4.69
N ASN A 95 -14.24 -7.27 -5.44
CA ASN A 95 -13.63 -8.41 -5.65
C ASN A 95 -12.21 -8.41 -5.70
N ASP A 96 -11.56 -7.88 -4.79
CA ASP A 96 -10.23 -7.72 -4.90
C ASP A 96 -9.49 -8.90 -4.49
N LYS A 97 -9.12 -9.67 -5.44
CA LYS A 97 -8.15 -10.69 -5.24
C LYS A 97 -6.80 -10.04 -5.06
N GLU A 98 -6.71 -8.73 -5.29
CA GLU A 98 -5.46 -8.02 -5.18
C GLU A 98 -4.99 -7.84 -3.75
N ILE A 99 -5.92 -7.55 -2.83
CA ILE A 99 -5.54 -7.34 -1.44
C ILE A 99 -4.93 -8.60 -0.82
N PRO A 100 -5.55 -9.78 -0.94
CA PRO A 100 -4.90 -10.99 -0.43
C PRO A 100 -3.56 -11.25 -1.08
N ALA A 101 -3.43 -10.97 -2.38
CA ALA A 101 -2.18 -11.20 -3.09
C ALA A 101 -1.07 -10.27 -2.60
N ILE A 102 -1.41 -9.01 -2.32
CA ILE A 102 -0.46 -8.05 -1.78
C ILE A 102 0.05 -8.51 -0.42
N TYR A 103 -0.86 -8.90 0.47
CA TYR A 103 -0.44 -9.33 1.81
C TYR A 103 0.35 -10.65 1.76
N ALA A 104 0.03 -11.54 0.81
CA ALA A 104 0.80 -12.76 0.65
C ALA A 104 2.25 -12.45 0.25
N LYS A 105 2.44 -11.44 -0.60
CA LYS A 105 3.79 -11.04 -0.99
C LYS A 105 4.50 -10.34 0.17
N LEU A 106 3.80 -9.52 0.92
CA LEU A 106 4.38 -8.85 2.08
C LEU A 106 4.85 -9.88 3.10
N ALA A 107 4.12 -10.97 3.26
CA ALA A 107 4.49 -12.00 4.22
C ALA A 107 5.80 -12.69 3.87
N ARG A 108 6.28 -12.54 2.65
CA ARG A 108 7.54 -13.15 2.25
C ARG A 108 8.74 -12.27 2.58
N GLU A 109 8.49 -11.02 2.98
CA GLU A 109 9.59 -10.11 3.32
C GLU A 109 10.10 -10.46 4.71
N LYS A 110 11.40 -10.45 4.89
CA LYS A 110 11.99 -10.84 6.16
C LYS A 110 11.70 -9.83 7.25
N ASP A 111 11.52 -8.58 6.89
CA ASP A 111 11.33 -7.52 7.87
C ASP A 111 9.88 -7.09 8.04
N ILE A 112 8.95 -7.81 7.44
CA ILE A 112 7.53 -7.50 7.58
C ILE A 112 6.81 -8.74 8.11
N THR A 113 5.99 -8.53 9.11
CA THR A 113 5.16 -9.60 9.66
C THR A 113 3.72 -9.34 9.26
N VAL A 114 3.05 -10.36 8.75
CA VAL A 114 1.66 -10.27 8.34
C VAL A 114 0.82 -11.14 9.25
N GLU A 115 -0.27 -10.58 9.75
CA GLU A 115 -1.22 -11.30 10.57
C GLU A 115 -2.58 -11.26 9.88
N LYS A 116 -3.25 -12.41 9.82
CA LYS A 116 -4.57 -12.49 9.21
C LYS A 116 -5.58 -12.93 10.26
N THR A 117 -6.66 -12.18 10.40
CA THR A 117 -7.75 -12.56 11.30
C THR A 117 -8.99 -12.83 10.47
N ASN A 118 -10.12 -13.05 11.12
CA ASN A 118 -11.38 -13.31 10.40
C ASN A 118 -11.83 -12.10 9.60
N LYS A 119 -11.47 -10.91 10.03
CA LYS A 119 -11.96 -9.68 9.40
C LYS A 119 -10.88 -8.85 8.74
N TYR A 120 -9.63 -8.99 9.17
CA TYR A 120 -8.58 -8.08 8.74
C TYR A 120 -7.29 -8.76 8.39
N TYR A 121 -6.51 -8.07 7.58
CA TYR A 121 -5.09 -8.32 7.40
C TYR A 121 -4.34 -7.21 8.10
N PHE A 122 -3.24 -7.53 8.75
CA PHE A 122 -2.35 -6.54 9.37
C PHE A 122 -0.94 -6.78 8.84
N ALA A 123 -0.20 -5.71 8.62
CA ALA A 123 1.20 -5.83 8.23
C ALA A 123 2.01 -4.77 8.98
N TYR A 124 3.12 -5.17 9.56
CA TYR A 124 3.96 -4.27 10.34
C TYR A 124 5.41 -4.72 10.27
N LEU A 125 6.32 -3.79 10.58
CA LEU A 125 7.73 -4.14 10.60
C LEU A 125 7.97 -5.11 11.74
N THR A 126 8.72 -6.17 11.45
CA THR A 126 9.03 -7.20 12.44
C THR A 126 9.79 -6.57 13.61
N GLY A 127 9.33 -6.85 14.81
CA GLY A 127 9.98 -6.29 16.00
C GLY A 127 9.43 -4.93 16.43
N GLN A 128 8.50 -4.37 15.70
CA GLN A 128 7.96 -3.06 16.03
C GLN A 128 6.64 -3.15 16.78
N ARG A 129 6.24 -4.29 17.18
CA ARG A 129 4.93 -4.41 17.80
C ARG A 129 5.00 -4.91 19.21
#